data_02e1e7ff5a6633a7712d644e32fbbbb1
#
_entry.id   02e1e7ff5a6633a7712d644e32fbbbb1
#
_cell.length_a   1.000
_cell.length_b   1.000
_cell.length_c   1.000
_cell.angle_alpha   90.00
_cell.angle_beta   90.00
_cell.angle_gamma   90.00
#
_symmetry.space_group_name_H-M   'P 1'
#
loop_
_entity.id
_entity.type
_entity.pdbx_description
1 polymer ?
#
loop_
_entity_poly.entity_id
_entity_poly.type
_entity_poly.pdbx_seq_one_letter_code
_entity_poly.pdbx_strand_id
1 'polypeptide(L)'
;RRQAMRERAYAASRSMTWERTAERYMTVFENARQGHRLKVIARAVPVAIAPHGPAVPDMQLGYFLSMCDDTGLYQHAVHSVPDRAHGYCVDDNARALLLACALNEPGEQPLAELLTARFAAFVQHAWNPDTGRFRNFMGYDRTWLEQQGSEDSHGRTLWALGQCVRKDASGSRRRWAAALFDAALPVTKSFRSPRASAFTL
;
A
#
# COMPACT_ATOMS: atom_id res chain seq x y z
N ARG A 1 15.95 -11.50 38.16
CA ARG A 1 15.55 -10.38 37.24
C ARG A 1 14.90 -10.88 35.96
N ARG A 2 15.53 -11.83 35.24
CA ARG A 2 15.01 -12.41 33.96
C ARG A 2 13.70 -13.16 34.17
N GLN A 3 13.56 -13.98 35.21
CA GLN A 3 12.35 -14.72 35.55
C GLN A 3 11.17 -13.79 35.88
N ALA A 4 11.38 -12.80 36.72
CA ALA A 4 10.34 -11.83 37.07
C ALA A 4 9.88 -10.99 35.85
N MET A 5 10.76 -10.78 34.84
CA MET A 5 10.40 -10.12 33.59
C MET A 5 9.54 -11.03 32.71
N ARG A 6 9.86 -12.34 32.64
CA ARG A 6 9.06 -13.35 31.94
C ARG A 6 7.65 -13.47 32.53
N GLU A 7 7.54 -13.52 33.83
CA GLU A 7 6.25 -13.60 34.53
C GLU A 7 5.39 -12.37 34.29
N ARG A 8 5.97 -11.16 34.33
CA ARG A 8 5.26 -9.92 34.00
C ARG A 8 4.83 -9.89 32.52
N ALA A 9 5.71 -10.29 31.60
CA ALA A 9 5.39 -10.35 30.19
C ALA A 9 4.24 -11.36 29.92
N TYR A 10 4.29 -12.53 30.57
CA TYR A 10 3.23 -13.53 30.48
C TYR A 10 1.90 -12.99 31.03
N ALA A 11 1.91 -12.38 32.20
CA ALA A 11 0.71 -11.80 32.79
C ALA A 11 0.11 -10.67 31.91
N ALA A 12 0.96 -9.80 31.35
CA ALA A 12 0.53 -8.72 30.46
C ALA A 12 -0.04 -9.25 29.12
N SER A 13 0.53 -10.34 28.58
CA SER A 13 0.08 -10.92 27.31
C SER A 13 -1.25 -11.67 27.39
N ARG A 14 -1.72 -12.03 28.60
CA ARG A 14 -2.99 -12.76 28.77
C ARG A 14 -4.23 -12.00 28.31
N SER A 15 -4.16 -10.69 28.26
CA SER A 15 -5.22 -9.84 27.71
C SER A 15 -5.08 -9.58 26.20
N MET A 16 -3.98 -10.05 25.56
CA MET A 16 -3.66 -9.85 24.14
C MET A 16 -4.00 -11.09 23.29
N THR A 17 -5.11 -11.77 23.61
CA THR A 17 -5.62 -12.87 22.80
C THR A 17 -6.52 -12.36 21.68
N TRP A 18 -6.66 -13.14 20.61
CA TRP A 18 -7.55 -12.78 19.49
C TRP A 18 -9.01 -12.61 19.96
N GLU A 19 -9.46 -13.43 20.91
CA GLU A 19 -10.80 -13.31 21.51
C GLU A 19 -10.99 -11.94 22.17
N ARG A 20 -10.05 -11.53 23.04
CA ARG A 20 -10.09 -10.22 23.69
C ARG A 20 -9.97 -9.07 22.70
N THR A 21 -9.19 -9.25 21.66
CA THR A 21 -9.07 -8.26 20.58
C THR A 21 -10.39 -8.13 19.83
N ALA A 22 -11.01 -9.25 19.46
CA ALA A 22 -12.32 -9.27 18.81
C ALA A 22 -13.42 -8.62 19.68
N GLU A 23 -13.48 -8.94 20.98
CA GLU A 23 -14.41 -8.32 21.93
C GLU A 23 -14.26 -6.78 21.96
N ARG A 24 -13.01 -6.28 21.97
CA ARG A 24 -12.74 -4.84 21.92
C ARG A 24 -13.19 -4.21 20.62
N TYR A 25 -12.95 -4.86 19.48
CA TYR A 25 -13.45 -4.37 18.18
C TYR A 25 -14.97 -4.36 18.15
N MET A 26 -15.65 -5.41 18.63
CA MET A 26 -17.10 -5.45 18.68
C MET A 26 -17.67 -4.32 19.56
N THR A 27 -17.04 -4.04 20.70
CA THR A 27 -17.40 -2.91 21.56
C THR A 27 -17.25 -1.56 20.84
N VAL A 28 -16.16 -1.37 20.10
CA VAL A 28 -15.95 -0.14 19.33
C VAL A 28 -16.98 0.00 18.22
N PHE A 29 -17.29 -1.08 17.49
CA PHE A 29 -18.31 -1.05 16.44
C PHE A 29 -19.72 -0.77 17.00
N GLU A 30 -20.06 -1.35 18.14
CA GLU A 30 -21.35 -1.10 18.78
C GLU A 30 -21.48 0.36 19.25
N ASN A 31 -20.42 0.90 19.88
CA ASN A 31 -20.36 2.31 20.27
C ASN A 31 -20.44 3.23 19.05
N ALA A 32 -19.78 2.88 17.94
CA ALA A 32 -19.87 3.64 16.70
C ALA A 32 -21.27 3.64 16.11
N ARG A 33 -21.95 2.48 16.11
CA ARG A 33 -23.37 2.36 15.67
C ARG A 33 -24.31 3.21 16.52
N GLN A 34 -24.16 3.17 17.84
CA GLN A 34 -24.95 3.96 18.76
C GLN A 34 -24.65 5.47 18.61
N GLY A 35 -23.38 5.83 18.50
CA GLY A 35 -22.97 7.21 18.25
C GLY A 35 -23.41 7.74 16.89
N HIS A 36 -23.51 6.88 15.86
CA HIS A 36 -24.02 7.26 14.56
C HIS A 36 -25.54 7.53 14.60
N ARG A 37 -26.32 6.70 15.31
CA ARG A 37 -27.75 6.91 15.53
C ARG A 37 -28.02 8.24 16.25
N LEU A 38 -27.23 8.59 17.27
CA LEU A 38 -27.36 9.87 17.98
C LEU A 38 -26.96 11.07 17.11
N LYS A 39 -25.96 10.94 16.23
CA LYS A 39 -25.55 12.02 15.31
C LYS A 39 -26.56 12.30 14.20
N VAL A 40 -27.31 11.30 13.76
CA VAL A 40 -28.40 11.48 12.78
C VAL A 40 -29.55 12.31 13.38
N ILE A 41 -29.76 12.22 14.71
CA ILE A 41 -30.77 13.01 15.40
C ILE A 41 -30.26 14.41 15.76
N ALA A 42 -28.96 14.60 15.98
CA ALA A 42 -28.33 15.87 16.36
C ALA A 42 -27.82 16.71 15.16
N ARG A 43 -28.43 16.57 13.98
CA ARG A 43 -28.03 17.33 12.80
C ARG A 43 -28.60 18.74 12.83
N ALA A 44 -27.95 19.65 13.54
CA ALA A 44 -28.04 21.11 13.30
C ALA A 44 -27.11 21.96 14.19
N VAL A 45 -25.89 21.55 14.47
CA VAL A 45 -24.88 22.52 14.93
C VAL A 45 -23.66 22.33 14.04
N PRO A 46 -23.27 23.31 13.22
CA PRO A 46 -21.98 23.26 12.56
C PRO A 46 -20.90 23.35 13.67
N VAL A 47 -20.32 22.22 14.01
CA VAL A 47 -19.07 22.21 14.78
C VAL A 47 -18.06 22.85 13.85
N ALA A 48 -17.72 24.11 14.09
CA ALA A 48 -16.57 24.73 13.49
C ALA A 48 -15.37 23.88 13.93
N ILE A 49 -14.89 22.99 13.06
CA ILE A 49 -13.62 22.33 13.22
C ILE A 49 -12.60 23.47 13.22
N ALA A 50 -12.00 23.74 14.37
CA ALA A 50 -10.94 24.73 14.46
C ALA A 50 -9.87 24.35 13.43
N PRO A 51 -9.43 25.28 12.57
CA PRO A 51 -8.53 24.98 11.46
C PRO A 51 -7.10 24.67 11.89
N HIS A 52 -6.84 24.40 13.17
CA HIS A 52 -5.52 24.16 13.73
C HIS A 52 -5.46 22.82 14.47
N GLY A 53 -5.63 21.71 13.72
CA GLY A 53 -4.96 20.48 14.12
C GLY A 53 -3.44 20.68 14.07
N PRO A 54 -2.65 19.82 14.79
CA PRO A 54 -1.19 19.89 14.68
C PRO A 54 -0.81 19.89 13.19
N ALA A 55 0.04 20.84 12.78
CA ALA A 55 0.50 20.93 11.40
C ALA A 55 1.09 19.58 11.00
N VAL A 56 0.59 19.00 9.92
CA VAL A 56 1.19 17.78 9.36
C VAL A 56 2.61 18.15 8.92
N PRO A 57 3.65 17.45 9.41
CA PRO A 57 5.02 17.76 9.03
C PRO A 57 5.22 17.55 7.51
N ASP A 58 6.12 18.31 6.92
CA ASP A 58 6.48 18.15 5.51
C ASP A 58 7.00 16.73 5.24
N MET A 59 6.64 16.19 4.07
CA MET A 59 7.04 14.84 3.67
C MET A 59 8.56 14.78 3.44
N GLN A 60 9.24 13.87 4.14
CA GLN A 60 10.69 13.67 4.02
C GLN A 60 10.98 12.45 3.15
N LEU A 61 11.26 12.66 1.87
CA LEU A 61 11.48 11.59 0.89
C LEU A 61 12.93 11.06 0.86
N GLY A 62 13.87 11.66 1.61
CA GLY A 62 15.29 11.31 1.53
C GLY A 62 15.57 9.81 1.72
N TYR A 63 14.99 9.18 2.76
CA TYR A 63 15.15 7.75 2.99
C TYR A 63 14.47 6.91 1.90
N PHE A 64 13.26 7.26 1.49
CA PHE A 64 12.56 6.58 0.40
C PHE A 64 13.40 6.57 -0.89
N LEU A 65 14.00 7.72 -1.25
CA LEU A 65 14.86 7.84 -2.42
C LEU A 65 16.14 7.01 -2.29
N SER A 66 16.71 6.89 -1.09
CA SER A 66 17.89 6.04 -0.85
C SER A 66 17.58 4.55 -1.00
N MET A 67 16.31 4.15 -0.84
CA MET A 67 15.83 2.79 -1.06
C MET A 67 15.49 2.50 -2.53
N CYS A 68 15.68 3.46 -3.43
CA CYS A 68 15.38 3.30 -4.86
C CYS A 68 16.66 3.27 -5.69
N ASP A 69 16.63 2.50 -6.77
CA ASP A 69 17.58 2.62 -7.88
C ASP A 69 16.85 2.84 -9.21
N ASP A 70 17.49 2.58 -10.33
CA ASP A 70 16.91 2.71 -11.67
C ASP A 70 15.88 1.63 -12.01
N THR A 71 15.86 0.52 -11.24
CA THR A 71 14.91 -0.58 -11.40
C THR A 71 13.63 -0.33 -10.62
N GLY A 72 13.74 0.06 -9.34
CA GLY A 72 12.59 0.23 -8.44
C GLY A 72 12.98 0.47 -7.00
N LEU A 73 12.05 0.15 -6.10
CA LEU A 73 12.21 0.22 -4.64
C LEU A 73 12.71 -1.15 -4.13
N TYR A 74 13.83 -1.15 -3.38
CA TYR A 74 14.32 -2.32 -2.68
C TYR A 74 13.35 -2.81 -1.61
N GLN A 75 13.25 -4.13 -1.46
CA GLN A 75 12.34 -4.75 -0.51
C GLN A 75 12.77 -4.56 0.95
N HIS A 76 14.08 -4.59 1.24
CA HIS A 76 14.60 -4.58 2.60
C HIS A 76 15.78 -3.61 2.79
N ALA A 77 16.01 -3.28 4.06
CA ALA A 77 17.18 -2.55 4.52
C ALA A 77 17.74 -3.17 5.79
N VAL A 78 19.05 -3.09 5.97
CA VAL A 78 19.70 -3.32 7.26
C VAL A 78 19.83 -1.97 7.95
N HIS A 79 19.00 -1.74 8.96
CA HIS A 79 18.78 -0.41 9.56
C HIS A 79 18.31 0.61 8.49
N SER A 80 19.19 1.55 8.14
CA SER A 80 18.93 2.57 7.12
C SER A 80 19.67 2.31 5.79
N VAL A 81 20.37 1.17 5.65
CA VAL A 81 21.16 0.83 4.45
C VAL A 81 20.37 -0.17 3.60
N PRO A 82 20.09 0.14 2.32
CA PRO A 82 19.38 -0.78 1.43
C PRO A 82 20.03 -2.15 1.33
N ASP A 83 19.28 -3.21 1.53
CA ASP A 83 19.77 -4.59 1.42
C ASP A 83 19.46 -5.17 0.04
N ARG A 84 20.48 -5.19 -0.82
CA ARG A 84 20.37 -5.70 -2.18
C ARG A 84 20.17 -7.22 -2.27
N ALA A 85 20.47 -7.97 -1.22
CA ALA A 85 20.32 -9.42 -1.22
C ALA A 85 18.87 -9.88 -1.42
N HIS A 86 17.91 -9.05 -1.05
CA HIS A 86 16.48 -9.34 -1.17
C HIS A 86 15.83 -8.84 -2.47
N GLY A 87 16.54 -8.03 -3.26
CA GLY A 87 16.01 -7.49 -4.52
C GLY A 87 14.77 -6.62 -4.34
N TYR A 88 13.73 -6.89 -5.13
CA TYR A 88 12.54 -6.06 -5.26
C TYR A 88 11.25 -6.86 -5.10
N CYS A 89 10.18 -6.17 -4.69
CA CYS A 89 8.85 -6.74 -4.55
C CYS A 89 7.82 -5.87 -5.29
N VAL A 90 6.94 -6.49 -6.08
CA VAL A 90 5.88 -5.77 -6.80
C VAL A 90 4.92 -5.08 -5.84
N ASP A 91 4.59 -5.71 -4.71
CA ASP A 91 3.72 -5.13 -3.69
C ASP A 91 4.26 -3.78 -3.17
N ASP A 92 5.57 -3.67 -2.95
CA ASP A 92 6.22 -2.43 -2.50
C ASP A 92 6.31 -1.40 -3.63
N ASN A 93 6.65 -1.83 -4.85
CA ASN A 93 6.74 -0.95 -6.02
C ASN A 93 5.35 -0.43 -6.46
N ALA A 94 4.28 -1.20 -6.27
CA ALA A 94 2.91 -0.72 -6.46
C ALA A 94 2.54 0.38 -5.44
N ARG A 95 2.95 0.25 -4.17
CA ARG A 95 2.79 1.33 -3.17
C ARG A 95 3.63 2.56 -3.51
N ALA A 96 4.84 2.35 -4.03
CA ALA A 96 5.69 3.43 -4.50
C ALA A 96 5.05 4.16 -5.71
N LEU A 97 4.39 3.44 -6.62
CA LEU A 97 3.60 4.04 -7.71
C LEU A 97 2.43 4.86 -7.16
N LEU A 98 1.70 4.37 -6.14
CA LEU A 98 0.65 5.13 -5.46
C LEU A 98 1.17 6.45 -4.89
N LEU A 99 2.33 6.40 -4.20
CA LEU A 99 2.98 7.59 -3.66
C LEU A 99 3.36 8.55 -4.79
N ALA A 100 4.04 8.06 -5.83
CA ALA A 100 4.48 8.88 -6.97
C ALA A 100 3.29 9.60 -7.66
N CYS A 101 2.16 8.91 -7.83
CA CYS A 101 0.93 9.51 -8.35
C CYS A 101 0.29 10.56 -7.39
N ALA A 102 0.65 10.53 -6.11
CA ALA A 102 0.16 11.50 -5.13
C ALA A 102 1.06 12.74 -4.99
N LEU A 103 2.32 12.69 -5.45
CA LEU A 103 3.28 13.79 -5.46
C LEU A 103 2.97 14.77 -6.62
N ASN A 104 1.85 15.47 -6.54
CA ASN A 104 1.42 16.41 -7.60
C ASN A 104 1.49 17.88 -7.16
N GLU A 105 2.17 18.19 -6.06
CA GLU A 105 2.30 19.55 -5.56
C GLU A 105 3.21 20.41 -6.47
N PRO A 106 2.98 21.73 -6.56
CA PRO A 106 3.85 22.63 -7.29
C PRO A 106 5.30 22.52 -6.79
N GLY A 107 6.24 22.20 -7.70
CA GLY A 107 7.66 21.99 -7.38
C GLY A 107 8.08 20.53 -7.25
N GLU A 108 7.18 19.58 -7.03
CA GLU A 108 7.48 18.15 -6.94
C GLU A 108 7.34 17.41 -8.29
N GLN A 109 6.78 18.07 -9.30
CA GLN A 109 6.46 17.46 -10.60
C GLN A 109 7.62 16.74 -11.29
N PRO A 110 8.86 17.26 -11.34
CA PRO A 110 9.96 16.54 -11.98
C PRO A 110 10.30 15.23 -11.26
N LEU A 111 10.25 15.20 -9.92
CA LEU A 111 10.47 14.02 -9.12
C LEU A 111 9.33 13.02 -9.28
N ALA A 112 8.09 13.50 -9.22
CA ALA A 112 6.90 12.67 -9.43
C ALA A 112 6.92 12.00 -10.80
N GLU A 113 7.28 12.74 -11.86
CA GLU A 113 7.40 12.21 -13.23
C GLU A 113 8.42 11.08 -13.30
N LEU A 114 9.63 11.30 -12.75
CA LEU A 114 10.70 10.31 -12.72
C LEU A 114 10.29 9.03 -11.96
N LEU A 115 9.72 9.20 -10.77
CA LEU A 115 9.32 8.09 -9.92
C LEU A 115 8.14 7.31 -10.53
N THR A 116 7.16 8.02 -11.06
CA THR A 116 6.00 7.38 -11.71
C THR A 116 6.43 6.56 -12.92
N ALA A 117 7.32 7.09 -13.77
CA ALA A 117 7.85 6.36 -14.91
C ALA A 117 8.62 5.10 -14.49
N ARG A 118 9.46 5.19 -13.46
CA ARG A 118 10.23 4.06 -12.91
C ARG A 118 9.33 2.95 -12.39
N PHE A 119 8.40 3.29 -11.50
CA PHE A 119 7.52 2.27 -10.90
C PHE A 119 6.49 1.72 -11.89
N ALA A 120 6.03 2.51 -12.85
CA ALA A 120 5.21 2.02 -13.95
C ALA A 120 5.96 1.00 -14.81
N ALA A 121 7.24 1.26 -15.13
CA ALA A 121 8.09 0.31 -15.86
C ALA A 121 8.29 -1.00 -15.07
N PHE A 122 8.48 -0.92 -13.74
CA PHE A 122 8.59 -2.09 -12.89
C PHE A 122 7.29 -2.92 -12.90
N VAL A 123 6.14 -2.28 -12.73
CA VAL A 123 4.82 -2.93 -12.78
C VAL A 123 4.56 -3.57 -14.15
N GLN A 124 4.91 -2.87 -15.24
CA GLN A 124 4.81 -3.44 -16.58
C GLN A 124 5.66 -4.70 -16.75
N HIS A 125 6.89 -4.69 -16.24
CA HIS A 125 7.79 -5.86 -16.31
C HIS A 125 7.31 -7.02 -15.43
N ALA A 126 6.58 -6.73 -14.36
CA ALA A 126 5.99 -7.75 -13.49
C ALA A 126 4.81 -8.50 -14.14
N TRP A 127 4.17 -7.91 -15.15
CA TRP A 127 3.03 -8.51 -15.81
C TRP A 127 3.42 -9.79 -16.53
N ASN A 128 2.67 -10.87 -16.26
CA ASN A 128 2.79 -12.13 -16.95
C ASN A 128 1.50 -12.44 -17.73
N PRO A 129 1.47 -12.22 -19.06
CA PRO A 129 0.28 -12.42 -19.86
C PRO A 129 -0.15 -13.89 -19.92
N ASP A 130 0.79 -14.84 -19.78
CA ASP A 130 0.49 -16.28 -19.87
C ASP A 130 -0.38 -16.76 -18.69
N THR A 131 -0.23 -16.12 -17.52
CA THR A 131 -0.99 -16.44 -16.32
C THR A 131 -2.12 -15.44 -16.02
N GLY A 132 -2.12 -14.28 -16.68
CA GLY A 132 -2.99 -13.15 -16.34
C GLY A 132 -2.71 -12.56 -14.97
N ARG A 133 -1.49 -12.75 -14.41
CA ARG A 133 -1.10 -12.35 -13.06
C ARG A 133 0.19 -11.53 -13.07
N PHE A 134 0.35 -10.68 -12.05
CA PHE A 134 1.64 -10.09 -11.77
C PHE A 134 2.52 -11.09 -11.02
N ARG A 135 3.81 -11.13 -11.36
CA ARG A 135 4.87 -11.72 -10.50
C ARG A 135 5.03 -10.85 -9.28
N ASN A 136 5.66 -11.33 -8.22
CA ASN A 136 5.88 -10.50 -7.02
C ASN A 136 7.35 -10.27 -6.72
N PHE A 137 8.20 -11.28 -6.72
CA PHE A 137 9.58 -11.17 -6.30
C PHE A 137 10.56 -11.19 -7.45
N MET A 138 11.46 -10.20 -7.47
CA MET A 138 12.56 -10.08 -8.42
C MET A 138 13.88 -10.01 -7.65
N GLY A 139 14.87 -10.82 -8.06
CA GLY A 139 16.23 -10.74 -7.56
C GLY A 139 16.91 -9.43 -7.92
N TYR A 140 18.03 -9.12 -7.24
CA TYR A 140 18.82 -7.93 -7.55
C TYR A 140 19.44 -7.99 -8.96
N ASP A 141 19.66 -9.20 -9.50
CA ASP A 141 20.07 -9.48 -10.88
C ASP A 141 18.94 -9.25 -11.91
N ARG A 142 17.78 -8.77 -11.47
CA ARG A 142 16.59 -8.50 -12.29
C ARG A 142 15.92 -9.75 -12.86
N THR A 143 16.17 -10.93 -12.30
CA THR A 143 15.46 -12.16 -12.64
C THR A 143 14.22 -12.33 -11.77
N TRP A 144 13.11 -12.77 -12.37
CA TRP A 144 11.90 -13.09 -11.62
C TRP A 144 12.06 -14.43 -10.91
N LEU A 145 11.74 -14.46 -9.61
CA LEU A 145 11.86 -15.65 -8.77
C LEU A 145 10.63 -16.56 -8.86
N GLU A 146 9.54 -16.07 -9.46
CA GLU A 146 8.27 -16.78 -9.59
C GLU A 146 7.52 -16.35 -10.85
N GLN A 147 6.62 -17.19 -11.34
CA GLN A 147 5.78 -16.88 -12.50
C GLN A 147 4.47 -16.17 -12.12
N GLN A 148 4.08 -16.26 -10.86
CA GLN A 148 2.82 -15.72 -10.35
C GLN A 148 2.96 -15.35 -8.88
N GLY A 149 2.66 -14.10 -8.56
CA GLY A 149 2.65 -13.59 -7.19
C GLY A 149 1.33 -13.88 -6.46
N SER A 150 1.23 -13.36 -5.22
CA SER A 150 0.06 -13.53 -4.36
C SER A 150 -1.17 -12.78 -4.90
N GLU A 151 -2.37 -13.14 -4.41
CA GLU A 151 -3.59 -12.37 -4.68
C GLU A 151 -3.48 -10.94 -4.14
N ASP A 152 -2.85 -10.77 -2.97
CA ASP A 152 -2.67 -9.46 -2.33
C ASP A 152 -1.78 -8.53 -3.15
N SER A 153 -0.64 -9.02 -3.67
CA SER A 153 0.24 -8.21 -4.53
C SER A 153 -0.46 -7.82 -5.83
N HIS A 154 -1.24 -8.75 -6.41
CA HIS A 154 -2.02 -8.49 -7.62
C HIS A 154 -3.10 -7.42 -7.38
N GLY A 155 -3.92 -7.56 -6.33
CA GLY A 155 -4.96 -6.60 -5.99
C GLY A 155 -4.39 -5.21 -5.69
N ARG A 156 -3.26 -5.14 -4.97
CA ARG A 156 -2.57 -3.87 -4.71
C ARG A 156 -2.04 -3.22 -5.97
N THR A 157 -1.56 -4.01 -6.93
CA THR A 157 -1.12 -3.51 -8.22
C THR A 157 -2.29 -2.94 -9.02
N LEU A 158 -3.45 -3.59 -9.01
CA LEU A 158 -4.67 -3.05 -9.63
C LEU A 158 -5.07 -1.71 -8.98
N TRP A 159 -5.02 -1.61 -7.65
CA TRP A 159 -5.25 -0.34 -6.97
C TRP A 159 -4.28 0.76 -7.44
N ALA A 160 -2.99 0.45 -7.55
CA ALA A 160 -2.00 1.40 -8.04
C ALA A 160 -2.26 1.84 -9.49
N LEU A 161 -2.61 0.90 -10.37
CA LEU A 161 -3.00 1.20 -11.76
C LEU A 161 -4.24 2.10 -11.82
N GLY A 162 -5.27 1.82 -11.02
CA GLY A 162 -6.46 2.65 -10.92
C GLY A 162 -6.17 4.08 -10.47
N GLN A 163 -5.25 4.26 -9.50
CA GLN A 163 -4.80 5.60 -9.09
C GLN A 163 -3.95 6.29 -10.18
N CYS A 164 -3.13 5.55 -10.92
CA CYS A 164 -2.39 6.09 -12.06
C CYS A 164 -3.36 6.60 -13.14
N VAL A 165 -4.41 5.83 -13.49
CA VAL A 165 -5.47 6.28 -14.41
C VAL A 165 -6.11 7.58 -13.93
N ARG A 166 -6.34 7.72 -12.63
CA ARG A 166 -7.03 8.86 -12.04
C ARG A 166 -6.15 10.11 -11.92
N LYS A 167 -4.88 9.95 -11.54
CA LYS A 167 -4.05 11.06 -11.02
C LYS A 167 -2.80 11.37 -11.82
N ASP A 168 -2.31 10.46 -12.67
CA ASP A 168 -1.07 10.69 -13.41
C ASP A 168 -1.22 11.90 -14.36
N ALA A 169 -0.22 12.77 -14.35
CA ALA A 169 -0.18 13.92 -15.25
C ALA A 169 -0.06 13.50 -16.73
N SER A 170 0.64 12.37 -17.02
CA SER A 170 0.85 11.87 -18.37
C SER A 170 -0.36 11.14 -18.93
N GLY A 171 -0.97 11.68 -19.99
CA GLY A 171 -2.06 11.01 -20.70
C GLY A 171 -1.69 9.67 -21.31
N SER A 172 -0.43 9.48 -21.69
CA SER A 172 0.07 8.20 -22.22
C SER A 172 0.15 7.12 -21.12
N ARG A 173 0.65 7.47 -19.93
CA ARG A 173 0.66 6.55 -18.79
C ARG A 173 -0.73 6.22 -18.28
N ARG A 174 -1.66 7.19 -18.27
CA ARG A 174 -3.07 6.87 -17.93
C ARG A 174 -3.67 5.83 -18.87
N ARG A 175 -3.43 5.94 -20.19
CA ARG A 175 -3.90 4.92 -21.18
C ARG A 175 -3.22 3.57 -20.97
N TRP A 176 -1.90 3.56 -20.72
CA TRP A 176 -1.16 2.34 -20.39
C TRP A 176 -1.73 1.67 -19.13
N ALA A 177 -1.93 2.43 -18.06
CA ALA A 177 -2.44 1.90 -16.80
C ALA A 177 -3.86 1.33 -16.95
N ALA A 178 -4.73 2.00 -17.73
CA ALA A 178 -6.08 1.50 -18.03
C ALA A 178 -6.03 0.17 -18.80
N ALA A 179 -5.22 0.08 -19.85
CA ALA A 179 -5.10 -1.14 -20.64
C ALA A 179 -4.56 -2.32 -19.80
N LEU A 180 -3.56 -2.07 -18.95
CA LEU A 180 -2.99 -3.11 -18.09
C LEU A 180 -3.96 -3.50 -16.96
N PHE A 181 -4.71 -2.53 -16.41
CA PHE A 181 -5.78 -2.79 -15.45
C PHE A 181 -6.85 -3.72 -16.05
N ASP A 182 -7.35 -3.40 -17.25
CA ASP A 182 -8.38 -4.20 -17.93
C ASP A 182 -7.88 -5.62 -18.22
N ALA A 183 -6.61 -5.78 -18.62
CA ALA A 183 -5.99 -7.09 -18.86
C ALA A 183 -5.84 -7.91 -17.57
N ALA A 184 -5.54 -7.27 -16.44
CA ALA A 184 -5.28 -7.92 -15.16
C ALA A 184 -6.54 -8.16 -14.31
N LEU A 185 -7.63 -7.42 -14.53
CA LEU A 185 -8.85 -7.48 -13.74
C LEU A 185 -9.57 -8.86 -13.77
N PRO A 186 -9.68 -9.58 -14.89
CA PRO A 186 -10.51 -10.78 -14.96
C PRO A 186 -10.16 -11.89 -13.97
N VAL A 187 -8.86 -12.04 -13.60
CA VAL A 187 -8.41 -13.09 -12.69
C VAL A 187 -8.89 -12.87 -11.25
N THR A 188 -9.27 -11.65 -10.89
CA THR A 188 -9.74 -11.30 -9.54
C THR A 188 -11.03 -12.03 -9.16
N LYS A 189 -11.81 -12.50 -10.14
CA LYS A 189 -13.00 -13.33 -9.92
C LYS A 189 -12.69 -14.65 -9.20
N SER A 190 -11.44 -15.11 -9.27
CA SER A 190 -10.96 -16.33 -8.62
C SER A 190 -10.35 -16.08 -7.24
N PHE A 191 -10.25 -14.83 -6.79
CA PHE A 191 -9.64 -14.48 -5.51
C PHE A 191 -10.43 -15.04 -4.34
N ARG A 192 -9.67 -15.55 -3.35
CA ARG A 192 -10.19 -16.09 -2.10
C ARG A 192 -9.87 -15.20 -0.90
N SER A 193 -8.86 -14.32 -1.03
CA SER A 193 -8.47 -13.38 0.01
C SER A 193 -9.43 -12.18 0.01
N PRO A 194 -10.19 -11.95 1.11
CA PRO A 194 -11.03 -10.76 1.23
C PRO A 194 -10.23 -9.46 1.13
N ARG A 195 -8.98 -9.48 1.63
CA ARG A 195 -8.07 -8.33 1.55
C ARG A 195 -7.66 -8.03 0.12
N ALA A 196 -7.30 -9.05 -0.66
CA ALA A 196 -6.98 -8.89 -2.07
C ALA A 196 -8.19 -8.34 -2.86
N SER A 197 -9.39 -8.87 -2.60
CA SER A 197 -10.63 -8.36 -3.21
C SER A 197 -10.88 -6.89 -2.86
N ALA A 198 -10.63 -6.49 -1.60
CA ALA A 198 -10.79 -5.11 -1.17
C ALA A 198 -9.81 -4.13 -1.88
N PHE A 199 -8.63 -4.58 -2.27
CA PHE A 199 -7.69 -3.75 -3.05
C PHE A 199 -8.12 -3.55 -4.50
N THR A 200 -9.03 -4.39 -5.03
CA THR A 200 -9.51 -4.31 -6.42
C THR A 200 -10.76 -3.44 -6.58
N LEU A 201 -11.39 -3.04 -5.48
CA LEU A 201 -12.59 -2.19 -5.44
C LEU A 201 -12.25 -0.70 -5.41
#